data_fa1d16e7833114b60d5d30072e9f1e8d
#
_entry.id   fa1d16e7833114b60d5d30072e9f1e8d
#
_cell.length_a   1.000
_cell.length_b   1.000
_cell.length_c   1.000
_cell.angle_alpha   90.00
_cell.angle_beta   90.00
_cell.angle_gamma   90.00
#
_symmetry.space_group_name_H-M   'P 1'
#
loop_
_entity.id
_entity.type
_entity.pdbx_description
1 polymer ?
#
loop_
_entity_poly.entity_id
_entity_poly.type
_entity_poly.pdbx_seq_one_letter_code
_entity_poly.pdbx_strand_id
1 'polypeptide(L)'
;XIPTSLQIKLTAEEVGIPLVEADQVDHIDVVFDGADQIDSQKYVIKGGGGALLRENILFSLAKKVIVMADKTKFVKNFNRTVPVEVHPLARNSVAKSVKKIGGSAEIRSLDRGYPFFTENGNIILDCDFGTIKNPRTLSQKIKQTQ
;
A
#
# COMPACT_ATOMS: atom_id res chain seq x y z
N UNK A 1 0.52 19.14 -2.59
CA UNK A 1 0.52 18.53 -2.50
C UNK A 1 0.89 18.02 -3.39
N ILE A 2 1.43 17.02 -3.26
CA ILE A 2 1.71 16.00 -4.28
C ILE A 2 0.70 14.88 -4.10
N PRO A 3 -0.26 14.74 -5.01
CA PRO A 3 -1.33 13.74 -4.79
C PRO A 3 -0.87 12.34 -5.17
N THR A 4 -1.27 11.32 -4.36
CA THR A 4 -1.00 9.90 -4.67
C THR A 4 -2.08 9.28 -5.55
N SER A 5 -3.23 9.93 -5.69
CA SER A 5 -4.35 9.40 -6.48
C SER A 5 -5.14 10.53 -7.13
N LEU A 6 -5.90 10.18 -8.14
CA LEU A 6 -6.80 11.14 -8.80
C LEU A 6 -7.81 11.72 -7.79
N GLN A 7 -8.31 10.89 -6.87
CA GLN A 7 -9.27 11.39 -5.88
C GLN A 7 -8.65 12.50 -5.01
N ILE A 8 -7.41 12.28 -4.52
CA ILE A 8 -6.71 13.31 -3.71
C ILE A 8 -6.45 14.55 -4.56
N LYS A 9 -6.08 14.37 -5.83
CA LYS A 9 -5.86 15.48 -6.75
C LYS A 9 -7.12 16.35 -6.86
N LEU A 10 -8.25 15.73 -7.19
CA LEU A 10 -9.52 16.45 -7.36
C LEU A 10 -9.94 17.16 -6.07
N THR A 11 -9.81 16.49 -4.92
CA THR A 11 -10.14 17.11 -3.64
C THR A 11 -9.24 18.33 -3.35
N ALA A 12 -7.94 18.19 -3.62
CA ALA A 12 -7.01 19.31 -3.40
C ALA A 12 -7.34 20.51 -4.30
N GLU A 13 -7.68 20.25 -5.56
CA GLU A 13 -8.10 21.29 -6.51
C GLU A 13 -9.36 21.99 -6.01
N GLU A 14 -10.35 21.22 -5.54
CA GLU A 14 -11.62 21.75 -5.05
C GLU A 14 -11.42 22.71 -3.87
N VAL A 15 -10.47 22.44 -2.98
CA VAL A 15 -10.20 23.29 -1.81
C VAL A 15 -9.05 24.27 -2.04
N GLY A 16 -8.55 24.39 -3.27
CA GLY A 16 -7.56 25.40 -3.64
C GLY A 16 -6.14 25.12 -3.17
N ILE A 17 -5.78 23.85 -2.90
CA ILE A 17 -4.42 23.49 -2.52
C ILE A 17 -3.55 23.44 -3.79
N PRO A 18 -2.46 24.22 -3.88
CA PRO A 18 -1.58 24.15 -5.05
C PRO A 18 -0.97 22.76 -5.21
N LEU A 19 -0.94 22.29 -6.44
CA LEU A 19 -0.45 20.96 -6.78
C LEU A 19 0.84 21.03 -7.57
N VAL A 20 1.67 19.99 -7.42
CA VAL A 20 2.89 19.78 -8.18
C VAL A 20 3.06 18.26 -8.35
N GLU A 21 3.68 17.85 -9.43
CA GLU A 21 3.94 16.42 -9.65
C GLU A 21 5.25 16.00 -8.95
N ALA A 22 5.32 14.72 -8.58
CA ALA A 22 6.47 14.21 -7.82
C ALA A 22 7.79 14.35 -8.58
N ASP A 23 7.78 14.25 -9.89
CA ASP A 23 8.98 14.37 -10.72
C ASP A 23 9.48 15.80 -10.88
N GLN A 24 8.75 16.77 -10.36
CA GLN A 24 9.12 18.19 -10.42
C GLN A 24 9.80 18.66 -9.13
N VAL A 25 10.03 17.77 -8.18
CA VAL A 25 10.66 18.13 -6.90
C VAL A 25 11.81 17.20 -6.58
N ASP A 26 12.85 17.72 -5.94
CA ASP A 26 14.01 16.94 -5.55
C ASP A 26 13.80 16.19 -4.25
N HIS A 27 12.90 16.64 -3.39
CA HIS A 27 12.60 16.01 -2.11
C HIS A 27 11.23 16.44 -1.63
N ILE A 28 10.71 15.69 -0.68
CA ILE A 28 9.45 15.97 -0.01
C ILE A 28 9.75 16.18 1.48
N ASP A 29 9.34 17.30 2.05
CA ASP A 29 9.61 17.55 3.47
C ASP A 29 8.79 16.63 4.36
N VAL A 30 7.48 16.49 4.07
CA VAL A 30 6.59 15.67 4.90
C VAL A 30 5.57 14.97 4.01
N VAL A 31 5.38 13.68 4.27
CA VAL A 31 4.25 12.93 3.72
C VAL A 31 3.28 12.62 4.87
N PHE A 32 2.01 12.86 4.65
CA PHE A 32 0.92 12.45 5.54
C PHE A 32 0.17 11.30 4.88
N ASP A 33 -0.07 10.22 5.64
CA ASP A 33 -0.77 9.07 5.06
C ASP A 33 -1.52 8.32 6.14
N GLY A 34 -2.45 7.46 5.74
CA GLY A 34 -3.20 6.60 6.64
C GLY A 34 -2.57 5.22 6.78
N ALA A 35 -3.13 4.40 7.65
CA ALA A 35 -2.75 2.98 7.76
C ALA A 35 -4.01 2.12 7.92
N ASP A 36 -3.94 0.90 7.37
CA ASP A 36 -5.02 -0.09 7.55
C ASP A 36 -4.90 -0.77 8.91
N GLN A 37 -3.66 -1.06 9.34
CA GLN A 37 -3.33 -1.49 10.71
C GLN A 37 -1.96 -0.95 11.09
N ILE A 38 -1.74 -0.72 12.39
CA ILE A 38 -0.46 -0.28 12.95
C ILE A 38 -0.23 -0.99 14.29
N ASP A 39 1.01 -1.44 14.55
CA ASP A 39 1.37 -2.06 15.82
C ASP A 39 2.18 -1.11 16.72
N SER A 40 2.48 -1.57 17.94
CA SER A 40 3.23 -0.77 18.92
C SER A 40 4.67 -0.48 18.51
N GLN A 41 5.22 -1.22 17.56
CA GLN A 41 6.56 -1.01 17.03
C GLN A 41 6.57 -0.12 15.79
N LYS A 42 5.38 0.41 15.42
CA LYS A 42 5.18 1.30 14.26
C LYS A 42 5.33 0.61 12.91
N TYR A 43 5.22 -0.72 12.86
CA TYR A 43 4.99 -1.39 11.58
C TYR A 43 3.56 -1.10 11.14
N VAL A 44 3.33 -1.07 9.83
CA VAL A 44 2.01 -0.75 9.27
C VAL A 44 1.64 -1.72 8.16
N ILE A 45 0.35 -2.01 8.04
CA ILE A 45 -0.24 -2.54 6.82
C ILE A 45 -0.90 -1.37 6.11
N LYS A 46 -0.60 -1.23 4.82
CA LYS A 46 -1.11 -0.19 3.94
C LYS A 46 -1.60 -0.80 2.63
N GLY A 47 -2.27 0.03 1.85
CA GLY A 47 -2.66 -0.33 0.50
C GLY A 47 -4.14 -0.69 0.34
N GLY A 48 -4.94 -0.50 1.39
CA GLY A 48 -6.40 -0.68 1.28
C GLY A 48 -7.01 0.19 0.19
N GLY A 49 -6.51 1.40 0.01
CA GLY A 49 -6.96 2.33 -1.03
C GLY A 49 -6.38 2.08 -2.43
N GLY A 50 -5.36 1.23 -2.56
CA GLY A 50 -4.83 0.84 -3.88
C GLY A 50 -3.75 1.74 -4.47
N ALA A 51 -3.21 2.70 -3.72
CA ALA A 51 -2.18 3.63 -4.24
C ALA A 51 -0.75 3.22 -3.84
N LEU A 52 -0.51 1.93 -3.66
CA LEU A 52 0.71 1.39 -3.03
C LEU A 52 2.01 1.88 -3.66
N LEU A 53 2.14 1.75 -4.97
CA LEU A 53 3.39 2.13 -5.65
C LEU A 53 3.65 3.63 -5.50
N ARG A 54 2.64 4.45 -5.73
CA ARG A 54 2.78 5.90 -5.63
C ARG A 54 3.12 6.34 -4.20
N GLU A 55 2.44 5.74 -3.20
CA GLU A 55 2.74 6.00 -1.78
C GLU A 55 4.19 5.65 -1.47
N ASN A 56 4.66 4.48 -1.91
CA ASN A 56 6.04 4.05 -1.66
C ASN A 56 7.07 4.98 -2.30
N ILE A 57 6.79 5.47 -3.51
CA ILE A 57 7.66 6.45 -4.16
C ILE A 57 7.75 7.73 -3.31
N LEU A 58 6.60 8.27 -2.87
CA LEU A 58 6.61 9.48 -2.05
C LEU A 58 7.31 9.26 -0.71
N PHE A 59 7.14 8.08 -0.08
CA PHE A 59 7.83 7.76 1.17
C PHE A 59 9.35 7.76 0.99
N SER A 60 9.84 7.26 -0.15
CA SER A 60 11.28 7.21 -0.42
C SER A 60 11.91 8.59 -0.64
N LEU A 61 11.11 9.56 -1.07
CA LEU A 61 11.55 10.94 -1.30
C LEU A 61 11.37 11.82 -0.06
N ALA A 62 10.67 11.34 0.96
CA ALA A 62 10.26 12.16 2.10
C ALA A 62 11.31 12.19 3.20
N LYS A 63 11.58 13.38 3.72
CA LYS A 63 12.40 13.55 4.94
C LYS A 63 11.67 13.02 6.18
N LYS A 64 10.34 13.10 6.17
CA LYS A 64 9.51 12.68 7.30
C LYS A 64 8.19 12.10 6.80
N VAL A 65 7.79 10.96 7.37
CA VAL A 65 6.48 10.37 7.10
C VAL A 65 5.65 10.40 8.40
N ILE A 66 4.45 10.93 8.32
CA ILE A 66 3.51 10.99 9.44
C ILE A 66 2.32 10.10 9.09
N VAL A 67 2.17 9.02 9.84
CA VAL A 67 1.03 8.11 9.66
C VAL A 67 -0.07 8.50 10.65
N MET A 68 -1.26 8.73 10.11
CA MET A 68 -2.45 9.08 10.88
C MET A 68 -3.42 7.91 10.87
N ALA A 69 -3.86 7.49 12.06
CA ALA A 69 -4.78 6.36 12.16
C ALA A 69 -5.68 6.56 13.38
N ASP A 70 -6.94 6.20 13.24
CA ASP A 70 -7.83 6.17 14.39
C ASP A 70 -7.49 4.97 15.30
N LYS A 71 -7.98 4.98 16.51
CA LYS A 71 -7.62 3.98 17.52
C LYS A 71 -7.97 2.54 17.12
N THR A 72 -8.94 2.35 16.25
CA THR A 72 -9.35 0.99 15.82
C THR A 72 -8.31 0.32 14.92
N LYS A 73 -7.37 1.11 14.36
CA LYS A 73 -6.31 0.58 13.51
C LYS A 73 -5.11 0.05 14.31
N PHE A 74 -5.04 0.38 15.61
CA PHE A 74 -3.93 -0.10 16.46
C PHE A 74 -4.19 -1.53 16.88
N VAL A 75 -3.24 -2.42 16.58
CA VAL A 75 -3.38 -3.85 16.85
C VAL A 75 -2.15 -4.39 17.56
N LYS A 76 -2.34 -5.45 18.35
CA LYS A 76 -1.23 -6.18 18.97
C LYS A 76 -0.49 -7.04 17.93
N ASN A 77 -1.24 -7.69 17.06
CA ASN A 77 -0.70 -8.49 15.96
C ASN A 77 -1.53 -8.18 14.70
N PHE A 78 -0.88 -8.11 13.57
CA PHE A 78 -1.59 -7.89 12.31
C PHE A 78 -2.41 -9.12 11.96
N ASN A 79 -3.61 -8.89 11.45
CA ASN A 79 -4.55 -9.94 11.05
C ASN A 79 -5.37 -9.58 9.80
N ARG A 80 -4.96 -8.55 9.09
CA ARG A 80 -5.54 -8.21 7.79
C ARG A 80 -4.67 -8.78 6.68
N THR A 81 -5.25 -8.91 5.51
CA THR A 81 -4.50 -9.23 4.29
C THR A 81 -3.47 -8.12 4.03
N VAL A 82 -2.34 -8.53 3.45
CA VAL A 82 -1.27 -7.62 3.03
C VAL A 82 -1.44 -7.37 1.53
N PRO A 83 -1.75 -6.13 1.12
CA PRO A 83 -1.86 -5.83 -0.31
C PRO A 83 -0.49 -5.83 -0.98
N VAL A 84 -0.39 -6.50 -2.12
CA VAL A 84 0.83 -6.54 -2.93
C VAL A 84 0.45 -6.13 -4.36
N GLU A 85 0.94 -4.98 -4.81
CA GLU A 85 0.71 -4.52 -6.16
C GLU A 85 1.64 -5.27 -7.11
N VAL A 86 1.07 -5.87 -8.17
CA VAL A 86 1.84 -6.67 -9.12
C VAL A 86 1.39 -6.38 -10.56
N HIS A 87 2.34 -6.45 -11.48
CA HIS A 87 1.99 -6.41 -12.90
C HIS A 87 1.13 -7.64 -13.24
N PRO A 88 0.07 -7.50 -14.05
CA PRO A 88 -0.82 -8.63 -14.35
C PRO A 88 -0.12 -9.88 -14.85
N LEU A 89 0.96 -9.73 -15.64
CA LEU A 89 1.73 -10.87 -16.14
C LEU A 89 2.44 -11.66 -15.02
N ALA A 90 2.75 -11.01 -13.90
CA ALA A 90 3.44 -11.64 -12.77
C ALA A 90 2.48 -12.30 -11.77
N ARG A 91 1.18 -12.22 -12.00
CA ARG A 91 0.16 -12.69 -11.06
C ARG A 91 0.43 -14.09 -10.53
N ASN A 92 0.62 -15.05 -11.44
CA ASN A 92 0.77 -16.45 -11.04
C ASN A 92 2.09 -16.72 -10.34
N SER A 93 3.18 -16.12 -10.81
CA SER A 93 4.50 -16.32 -10.19
C SER A 93 4.54 -15.73 -8.78
N VAL A 94 3.99 -14.54 -8.59
CA VAL A 94 3.95 -13.91 -7.26
C VAL A 94 3.02 -14.70 -6.33
N ALA A 95 1.84 -15.14 -6.80
CA ALA A 95 0.93 -15.96 -5.97
C ALA A 95 1.60 -17.27 -5.52
N LYS A 96 2.36 -17.94 -6.40
CA LYS A 96 3.13 -19.13 -6.03
C LYS A 96 4.19 -18.81 -4.99
N SER A 97 4.86 -17.67 -5.11
CA SER A 97 5.87 -17.24 -4.14
C SER A 97 5.26 -16.91 -2.79
N VAL A 98 4.08 -16.26 -2.78
CA VAL A 98 3.33 -16.01 -1.55
C VAL A 98 2.98 -17.33 -0.85
N LYS A 99 2.54 -18.33 -1.63
CA LYS A 99 2.23 -19.65 -1.07
C LYS A 99 3.47 -20.31 -0.44
N LYS A 100 4.65 -20.19 -1.07
CA LYS A 100 5.90 -20.75 -0.53
C LYS A 100 6.30 -20.14 0.82
N ILE A 101 5.93 -18.90 1.07
CA ILE A 101 6.23 -18.23 2.34
C ILE A 101 5.07 -18.29 3.34
N GLY A 102 4.08 -19.16 3.06
CA GLY A 102 3.02 -19.50 4.01
C GLY A 102 1.75 -18.66 3.91
N GLY A 103 1.54 -17.96 2.81
CA GLY A 103 0.33 -17.18 2.60
C GLY A 103 -0.56 -17.73 1.50
N SER A 104 -1.71 -17.11 1.31
CA SER A 104 -2.57 -17.29 0.14
C SER A 104 -2.81 -15.92 -0.49
N ALA A 105 -3.03 -15.87 -1.78
CA ALA A 105 -3.19 -14.61 -2.50
C ALA A 105 -4.45 -14.65 -3.35
N GLU A 106 -5.26 -13.60 -3.22
CA GLU A 106 -6.46 -13.42 -4.04
C GLU A 106 -6.38 -12.10 -4.78
N ILE A 107 -6.86 -12.08 -6.03
CA ILE A 107 -6.91 -10.83 -6.79
C ILE A 107 -7.98 -9.93 -6.17
N ARG A 108 -7.60 -8.69 -5.86
CA ARG A 108 -8.57 -7.70 -5.40
C ARG A 108 -9.59 -7.43 -6.50
N SER A 109 -10.85 -7.50 -6.15
CA SER A 109 -11.94 -7.31 -7.10
C SER A 109 -12.89 -6.21 -6.65
N LEU A 110 -13.50 -5.58 -7.63
CA LEU A 110 -14.63 -4.67 -7.45
C LEU A 110 -15.92 -5.49 -7.33
N ASP A 111 -17.00 -4.79 -7.08
CA ASP A 111 -18.32 -5.39 -7.13
C ASP A 111 -18.52 -6.12 -8.47
N ARG A 112 -19.27 -7.22 -8.44
CA ARG A 112 -19.52 -8.08 -9.60
C ARG A 112 -18.29 -8.87 -10.08
N GLY A 113 -17.19 -8.87 -9.29
CA GLY A 113 -16.04 -9.69 -9.58
C GLY A 113 -15.05 -9.15 -10.61
N TYR A 114 -15.20 -7.90 -11.06
CA TYR A 114 -14.22 -7.30 -11.95
C TYR A 114 -12.93 -7.03 -11.19
N PRO A 115 -11.74 -7.34 -11.77
CA PRO A 115 -10.48 -7.03 -11.11
C PRO A 115 -10.35 -5.53 -10.82
N PHE A 116 -9.80 -5.19 -9.66
CA PHE A 116 -9.41 -3.80 -9.36
C PHE A 116 -8.07 -3.54 -10.03
N PHE A 117 -7.99 -2.46 -10.81
CA PHE A 117 -6.74 -1.99 -11.40
C PHE A 117 -6.28 -0.72 -10.69
N THR A 118 -4.99 -0.67 -10.36
CA THR A 118 -4.39 0.56 -9.82
C THR A 118 -4.30 1.63 -10.91
N GLU A 119 -4.03 2.86 -10.53
CA GLU A 119 -3.81 3.94 -11.50
C GLU A 119 -2.55 3.73 -12.35
N ASN A 120 -1.74 2.72 -12.02
CA ASN A 120 -0.55 2.34 -12.80
C ASN A 120 -0.84 1.19 -13.77
N GLY A 121 -2.10 0.69 -13.82
CA GLY A 121 -2.48 -0.44 -14.67
C GLY A 121 -2.10 -1.80 -14.08
N ASN A 122 -1.72 -1.84 -12.81
CA ASN A 122 -1.39 -3.06 -12.11
C ASN A 122 -2.62 -3.63 -11.41
N ILE A 123 -2.53 -4.89 -10.94
CA ILE A 123 -3.53 -5.49 -10.06
C ILE A 123 -2.98 -5.55 -8.64
N ILE A 124 -3.86 -5.84 -7.68
CA ILE A 124 -3.45 -6.05 -6.30
C ILE A 124 -3.78 -7.49 -5.92
N LEU A 125 -2.81 -8.17 -5.33
CA LEU A 125 -3.03 -9.45 -4.65
C LEU A 125 -3.20 -9.15 -3.17
N ASP A 126 -4.35 -9.45 -2.62
CA ASP A 126 -4.60 -9.39 -1.18
C ASP A 126 -4.11 -10.70 -0.57
N CYS A 127 -2.97 -10.64 0.12
CA CYS A 127 -2.26 -11.81 0.61
C CYS A 127 -2.58 -12.07 2.08
N ASP A 128 -3.15 -13.23 2.37
CA ASP A 128 -3.52 -13.64 3.74
C ASP A 128 -2.41 -14.52 4.31
N PHE A 129 -1.84 -14.10 5.43
CA PHE A 129 -0.83 -14.83 6.20
C PHE A 129 -1.37 -15.20 7.60
N GLY A 130 -2.68 -15.07 7.82
CA GLY A 130 -3.26 -15.25 9.15
C GLY A 130 -2.74 -14.19 10.12
N THR A 131 -2.42 -14.59 11.34
CA THR A 131 -1.87 -13.67 12.35
C THR A 131 -0.38 -13.47 12.10
N ILE A 132 0.03 -12.24 11.78
CA ILE A 132 1.43 -11.92 11.48
C ILE A 132 2.14 -11.52 12.76
N LYS A 133 3.03 -12.39 13.24
CA LYS A 133 3.81 -12.17 14.47
C LYS A 133 5.14 -11.46 14.21
N ASN A 134 5.67 -11.55 12.99
CA ASN A 134 6.97 -10.97 12.67
C ASN A 134 6.86 -10.18 11.35
N PRO A 135 6.34 -8.94 11.43
CA PRO A 135 6.09 -8.14 10.22
C PRO A 135 7.37 -7.80 9.45
N ARG A 136 8.50 -7.59 10.15
CA ARG A 136 9.77 -7.28 9.50
C ARG A 136 10.22 -8.41 8.58
N THR A 137 10.23 -9.64 9.09
CA THR A 137 10.63 -10.81 8.31
C THR A 137 9.68 -11.04 7.13
N LEU A 138 8.39 -10.93 7.37
CA LEU A 138 7.40 -11.10 6.31
C LEU A 138 7.58 -10.05 5.20
N SER A 139 7.77 -8.79 5.58
CA SER A 139 7.99 -7.71 4.62
C SER A 139 9.20 -8.00 3.72
N GLN A 140 10.32 -8.45 4.32
CA GLN A 140 11.52 -8.80 3.56
C GLN A 140 11.25 -9.92 2.57
N LYS A 141 10.54 -10.97 3.00
CA LYS A 141 10.19 -12.11 2.12
C LYS A 141 9.29 -11.67 0.97
N ILE A 142 8.27 -10.83 1.25
CA ILE A 142 7.37 -10.35 0.21
C ILE A 142 8.14 -9.53 -0.84
N LYS A 143 9.03 -8.65 -0.41
CA LYS A 143 9.84 -7.84 -1.34
C LYS A 143 10.71 -8.70 -2.27
N GLN A 144 11.08 -9.90 -1.85
CA GLN A 144 11.84 -10.83 -2.68
C GLN A 144 10.96 -11.59 -3.69
N THR A 145 9.62 -11.48 -3.60
CA THR A 145 8.71 -12.15 -4.53
C THR A 145 8.29 -11.27 -5.70
N GLN A 146 8.63 -9.99 -5.65
CA GLN A 146 8.24 -9.01 -6.66
C GLN A 146 9.27 -8.89 -7.79
#